data_f1c5b970bee65f728bd56e11cb34fc91
#
_entry.id   f1c5b970bee65f728bd56e11cb34fc91
#
_cell.length_a   1.000
_cell.length_b   1.000
_cell.length_c   1.000
_cell.angle_alpha   90.00
_cell.angle_beta   90.00
_cell.angle_gamma   90.00
#
_symmetry.space_group_name_H-M   'P 1'
#
loop_
_entity.id
_entity.type
_entity.pdbx_description
1 polymer ?
#
loop_
_entity_poly.entity_id
_entity_poly.type
_entity_poly.pdbx_seq_one_letter_code
_entity_poly.pdbx_strand_id
1 'polypeptide(L)'
;MNRLHQFDKVEIVRIECPTKSYKVLDEMVEHVKSILIELELPFRILRLCGGDLGFTSAITYDFEVFSKAQNKWLEVSSVSNFESYQSNRLKLRIDYGDKTKKLAHTLNGSALALPRIIAALIENNQTDKGITIPKALHSYTGFKIIDWLLLNWKR
;
A
#
# COMPACT_ATOMS: atom_id res chain seq x y z
N MET A 1 -3.31 7.74 15.87
CA MET A 1 -2.45 6.59 15.43
C MET A 1 -1.82 6.75 14.05
N ASN A 2 -1.63 7.97 13.56
CA ASN A 2 -1.23 8.21 12.17
C ASN A 2 0.28 8.14 11.91
N ARG A 3 1.09 8.33 12.94
CA ARG A 3 2.54 8.20 12.91
C ARG A 3 3.04 7.50 14.17
N LEU A 4 3.85 6.47 13.95
CA LEU A 4 4.50 5.69 15.01
C LEU A 4 6.01 5.74 14.79
N HIS A 5 6.80 5.57 15.86
CA HIS A 5 8.25 5.47 15.76
C HIS A 5 8.68 4.17 15.10
N GLN A 6 7.90 3.11 15.30
CA GLN A 6 8.12 1.80 14.72
C GLN A 6 6.79 1.16 14.34
N PHE A 7 6.73 0.49 13.20
CA PHE A 7 5.54 -0.22 12.73
C PHE A 7 5.92 -1.23 11.65
N ASP A 8 5.02 -2.20 11.44
CA ASP A 8 5.17 -3.21 10.40
C ASP A 8 4.54 -2.71 9.08
N LYS A 9 5.25 -2.97 7.98
CA LYS A 9 4.85 -2.64 6.62
C LYS A 9 5.31 -3.75 5.69
N VAL A 10 4.43 -4.19 4.81
CA VAL A 10 4.79 -5.08 3.70
C VAL A 10 5.20 -4.22 2.52
N GLU A 11 6.30 -4.55 1.87
CA GLU A 11 6.81 -3.82 0.70
C GLU A 11 6.93 -4.76 -0.50
N ILE A 12 6.42 -4.32 -1.65
CA ILE A 12 6.59 -4.99 -2.93
C ILE A 12 7.77 -4.34 -3.64
N VAL A 13 8.74 -5.14 -4.07
CA VAL A 13 9.88 -4.69 -4.86
C VAL A 13 9.92 -5.45 -6.18
N ARG A 14 10.05 -4.73 -7.28
CA ARG A 14 10.18 -5.29 -8.63
C ARG A 14 11.40 -4.74 -9.34
N ILE A 15 12.09 -5.61 -10.06
CA ILE A 15 13.19 -5.27 -10.97
C ILE A 15 12.74 -5.70 -12.35
N GLU A 16 12.75 -4.77 -13.30
CA GLU A 16 12.15 -5.04 -14.60
C GLU A 16 12.94 -4.40 -15.76
N CYS A 17 12.70 -4.91 -16.95
CA CYS A 17 13.18 -4.31 -18.19
C CYS A 17 12.57 -2.91 -18.39
N PRO A 18 13.35 -1.93 -18.87
CA PRO A 18 12.84 -0.58 -19.15
C PRO A 18 11.57 -0.54 -19.98
N THR A 19 11.46 -1.41 -20.98
CA THR A 19 10.30 -1.48 -21.89
C THR A 19 9.02 -2.02 -21.26
N LYS A 20 9.12 -2.67 -20.08
CA LYS A 20 7.98 -3.29 -19.38
C LYS A 20 7.63 -2.60 -18.08
N SER A 21 8.49 -1.75 -17.56
CA SER A 21 8.37 -1.23 -16.19
C SER A 21 7.09 -0.45 -15.92
N TYR A 22 6.56 0.28 -16.90
CA TYR A 22 5.30 1.00 -16.74
C TYR A 22 4.08 0.06 -16.68
N LYS A 23 4.08 -1.01 -17.49
CA LYS A 23 3.05 -2.05 -17.40
C LYS A 23 3.11 -2.75 -16.03
N VAL A 24 4.31 -3.03 -15.54
CA VAL A 24 4.50 -3.62 -14.21
C VAL A 24 4.07 -2.67 -13.09
N LEU A 25 4.23 -1.35 -13.28
CA LEU A 25 3.67 -0.37 -12.35
C LEU A 25 2.15 -0.49 -12.27
N ASP A 26 1.47 -0.58 -13.41
CA ASP A 26 0.01 -0.75 -13.47
C ASP A 26 -0.43 -2.04 -12.76
N GLU A 27 0.31 -3.15 -12.96
CA GLU A 27 0.07 -4.43 -12.28
C GLU A 27 0.21 -4.28 -10.74
N MET A 28 1.22 -3.54 -10.26
CA MET A 28 1.42 -3.28 -8.84
C MET A 28 0.30 -2.42 -8.26
N VAL A 29 -0.13 -1.40 -9.00
CA VAL A 29 -1.26 -0.53 -8.61
C VAL A 29 -2.55 -1.35 -8.48
N GLU A 30 -2.88 -2.19 -9.47
CA GLU A 30 -4.06 -3.06 -9.41
C GLU A 30 -3.97 -4.09 -8.27
N HIS A 31 -2.78 -4.60 -7.96
CA HIS A 31 -2.58 -5.51 -6.83
C HIS A 31 -2.88 -4.82 -5.48
N VAL A 32 -2.33 -3.63 -5.23
CA VAL A 32 -2.63 -2.88 -3.99
C VAL A 32 -4.10 -2.51 -3.91
N LYS A 33 -4.70 -2.11 -5.03
CA LYS A 33 -6.13 -1.81 -5.14
C LYS A 33 -7.00 -3.02 -4.77
N SER A 34 -6.65 -4.22 -5.25
CA SER A 34 -7.41 -5.44 -4.93
C SER A 34 -7.43 -5.73 -3.42
N ILE A 35 -6.31 -5.52 -2.72
CA ILE A 35 -6.25 -5.68 -1.27
C ILE A 35 -7.22 -4.73 -0.55
N LEU A 36 -7.28 -3.46 -0.95
CA LEU A 36 -8.18 -2.48 -0.34
C LEU A 36 -9.64 -2.78 -0.62
N ILE A 37 -9.96 -3.33 -1.80
CA ILE A 37 -11.31 -3.82 -2.14
C ILE A 37 -11.69 -5.00 -1.24
N GLU A 38 -10.81 -5.99 -1.07
CA GLU A 38 -11.03 -7.14 -0.20
C GLU A 38 -11.20 -6.74 1.28
N LEU A 39 -10.52 -5.68 1.71
CA LEU A 39 -10.66 -5.11 3.04
C LEU A 39 -11.91 -4.22 3.19
N GLU A 40 -12.69 -4.04 2.11
CA GLU A 40 -13.94 -3.25 2.09
C GLU A 40 -13.75 -1.80 2.60
N LEU A 41 -12.56 -1.24 2.39
CA LEU A 41 -12.23 0.12 2.83
C LEU A 41 -12.57 1.16 1.74
N PRO A 42 -13.12 2.32 2.11
CA PRO A 42 -13.24 3.44 1.19
C PRO A 42 -11.85 4.01 0.90
N PHE A 43 -11.44 3.99 -0.35
CA PHE A 43 -10.12 4.47 -0.77
C PHE A 43 -10.19 5.32 -2.03
N ARG A 44 -9.11 6.06 -2.28
CA ARG A 44 -8.84 6.76 -3.54
C ARG A 44 -7.39 6.57 -3.94
N ILE A 45 -7.11 6.72 -5.23
CA ILE A 45 -5.77 6.65 -5.81
C ILE A 45 -5.42 8.02 -6.37
N LEU A 46 -4.26 8.55 -5.98
CA LEU A 46 -3.74 9.83 -6.43
C LEU A 46 -2.47 9.60 -7.26
N ARG A 47 -2.45 10.08 -8.48
CA ARG A 47 -1.20 10.26 -9.21
C ARG A 47 -0.56 11.55 -8.72
N LEU A 48 0.64 11.45 -8.15
CA LEU A 48 1.32 12.61 -7.61
C LEU A 48 1.71 13.62 -8.71
N CYS A 49 1.52 14.89 -8.40
CA CYS A 49 2.03 15.98 -9.22
C CYS A 49 3.51 16.26 -8.94
N GLY A 50 4.17 17.03 -9.81
CA GLY A 50 5.60 17.30 -9.67
C GLY A 50 6.02 17.98 -8.37
N GLY A 51 5.10 18.68 -7.67
CA GLY A 51 5.37 19.31 -6.38
C GLY A 51 5.45 18.32 -5.21
N ASP A 52 4.75 17.18 -5.32
CA ASP A 52 4.70 16.15 -4.28
C ASP A 52 5.55 14.92 -4.66
N LEU A 53 5.96 14.83 -5.92
CA LEU A 53 6.76 13.71 -6.41
C LEU A 53 8.17 13.75 -5.83
N GLY A 54 8.60 12.65 -5.19
CA GLY A 54 9.97 12.50 -4.73
C GLY A 54 10.98 12.58 -5.87
N PHE A 55 12.10 13.25 -5.69
CA PHE A 55 13.13 13.49 -6.73
C PHE A 55 13.72 12.20 -7.33
N THR A 56 13.53 11.06 -6.70
CA THR A 56 14.05 9.76 -7.15
C THR A 56 13.09 9.00 -8.06
N SER A 57 11.80 9.32 -8.02
CA SER A 57 10.76 8.61 -8.77
C SER A 57 10.36 9.34 -10.05
N ALA A 58 10.08 8.59 -11.11
CA ALA A 58 9.56 9.11 -12.37
C ALA A 58 8.04 9.28 -12.32
N ILE A 59 7.36 8.40 -11.58
CA ILE A 59 5.91 8.44 -11.36
C ILE A 59 5.58 7.72 -10.07
N THR A 60 4.59 8.24 -9.33
CA THR A 60 4.11 7.66 -8.08
C THR A 60 2.58 7.72 -8.03
N TYR A 61 1.98 6.64 -7.53
CA TYR A 61 0.57 6.56 -7.16
C TYR A 61 0.46 6.32 -5.67
N ASP A 62 -0.24 7.22 -4.98
CA ASP A 62 -0.56 7.07 -3.56
C ASP A 62 -1.97 6.54 -3.39
N PHE A 63 -2.13 5.62 -2.45
CA PHE A 63 -3.41 5.12 -2.01
C PHE A 63 -3.75 5.73 -0.68
N GLU A 64 -4.92 6.32 -0.59
CA GLU A 64 -5.44 6.89 0.63
C GLU A 64 -6.75 6.22 1.02
N VAL A 65 -6.92 5.93 2.31
CA VAL A 65 -8.17 5.47 2.92
C VAL A 65 -8.82 6.58 3.73
N PHE A 66 -10.15 6.58 3.79
CA PHE A 66 -10.87 7.58 4.54
C PHE A 66 -10.90 7.21 6.04
N SER A 67 -10.42 8.10 6.89
CA SER A 67 -10.55 8.02 8.35
C SER A 67 -11.83 8.70 8.79
N LYS A 68 -12.80 7.93 9.27
CA LYS A 68 -14.06 8.48 9.80
C LYS A 68 -13.84 9.31 11.05
N ALA A 69 -12.95 8.88 11.94
CA ALA A 69 -12.68 9.58 13.19
C ALA A 69 -12.03 10.95 12.97
N GLN A 70 -11.22 11.11 11.91
CA GLN A 70 -10.50 12.35 11.64
C GLN A 70 -11.13 13.16 10.50
N ASN A 71 -12.14 12.59 9.83
CA ASN A 71 -12.80 13.17 8.64
C ASN A 71 -11.80 13.60 7.56
N LYS A 72 -10.83 12.74 7.28
CA LYS A 72 -9.78 13.01 6.26
C LYS A 72 -9.26 11.75 5.61
N TRP A 73 -8.61 11.93 4.47
CA TRP A 73 -7.88 10.88 3.76
C TRP A 73 -6.50 10.67 4.36
N LEU A 74 -6.09 9.42 4.52
CA LEU A 74 -4.79 9.00 5.06
C LEU A 74 -4.09 8.09 4.07
N GLU A 75 -2.89 8.44 3.67
CA GLU A 75 -2.04 7.60 2.83
C GLU A 75 -1.73 6.28 3.54
N VAL A 76 -1.94 5.18 2.84
CA VAL A 76 -1.66 3.81 3.33
C VAL A 76 -0.67 3.05 2.46
N SER A 77 -0.45 3.53 1.24
CA SER A 77 0.50 2.97 0.28
C SER A 77 0.97 4.05 -0.68
N SER A 78 2.20 3.90 -1.13
CA SER A 78 2.78 4.67 -2.22
C SER A 78 3.50 3.70 -3.15
N VAL A 79 3.14 3.69 -4.44
CA VAL A 79 3.68 2.77 -5.46
C VAL A 79 4.39 3.59 -6.53
N SER A 80 5.68 3.34 -6.72
CA SER A 80 6.56 4.17 -7.55
C SER A 80 7.35 3.37 -8.57
N ASN A 81 7.56 3.97 -9.74
CA ASN A 81 8.57 3.57 -10.70
C ASN A 81 9.74 4.56 -10.62
N PHE A 82 10.93 4.05 -10.33
CA PHE A 82 12.17 4.85 -10.21
C PHE A 82 13.01 4.81 -11.48
N GLU A 83 12.53 4.13 -12.50
CA GLU A 83 13.30 3.89 -13.73
C GLU A 83 14.72 3.40 -13.41
N SER A 84 15.72 4.04 -13.98
CA SER A 84 17.14 3.66 -13.77
C SER A 84 17.79 4.36 -12.56
N TYR A 85 17.07 5.20 -11.81
CA TYR A 85 17.68 5.99 -10.74
C TYR A 85 18.36 5.13 -9.68
N GLN A 86 17.64 4.14 -9.15
CA GLN A 86 18.18 3.24 -8.13
C GLN A 86 19.14 2.21 -8.73
N SER A 87 18.83 1.64 -9.88
CA SER A 87 19.67 0.62 -10.54
C SER A 87 21.03 1.17 -10.97
N ASN A 88 21.10 2.45 -11.35
CA ASN A 88 22.40 3.09 -11.67
C ASN A 88 23.31 3.14 -10.43
N ARG A 89 22.77 3.44 -9.25
CA ARG A 89 23.51 3.46 -7.98
C ARG A 89 23.91 2.06 -7.52
N LEU A 90 23.01 1.09 -7.70
CA LEU A 90 23.26 -0.33 -7.42
C LEU A 90 24.15 -1.00 -8.47
N LYS A 91 24.45 -0.33 -9.59
CA LYS A 91 25.11 -0.90 -10.77
C LYS A 91 24.38 -2.13 -11.33
N LEU A 92 23.06 -2.17 -11.15
CA LEU A 92 22.20 -3.26 -11.55
C LEU A 92 21.86 -3.17 -13.04
N ARG A 93 22.18 -4.20 -13.80
CA ARG A 93 21.98 -4.27 -15.24
C ARG A 93 21.28 -5.54 -15.65
N ILE A 94 20.54 -5.46 -16.72
CA ILE A 94 19.94 -6.59 -17.42
C ILE A 94 20.89 -7.00 -18.55
N ASP A 95 21.22 -8.28 -18.61
CA ASP A 95 21.96 -8.87 -19.71
C ASP A 95 20.96 -9.47 -20.72
N TYR A 96 21.01 -8.97 -21.94
CA TYR A 96 20.11 -9.42 -23.03
C TYR A 96 20.65 -10.62 -23.81
N GLY A 97 21.85 -11.13 -23.44
CA GLY A 97 22.48 -12.30 -24.08
C GLY A 97 23.25 -12.00 -25.37
N ASP A 98 23.14 -10.78 -25.91
CA ASP A 98 23.81 -10.30 -27.15
C ASP A 98 25.02 -9.40 -26.84
N LYS A 99 25.60 -9.50 -25.64
CA LYS A 99 26.60 -8.59 -25.06
C LYS A 99 26.06 -7.19 -24.74
N THR A 100 24.77 -6.93 -24.95
CA THR A 100 24.13 -5.66 -24.58
C THR A 100 23.69 -5.70 -23.13
N LYS A 101 24.17 -4.73 -22.35
CA LYS A 101 23.76 -4.55 -20.95
C LYS A 101 23.14 -3.18 -20.76
N LYS A 102 21.90 -3.14 -20.25
CA LYS A 102 21.21 -1.90 -19.94
C LYS A 102 20.87 -1.83 -18.46
N LEU A 103 20.75 -0.62 -17.90
CA LEU A 103 20.26 -0.44 -16.54
C LEU A 103 18.85 -1.02 -16.42
N ALA A 104 18.60 -1.76 -15.35
CA ALA A 104 17.25 -2.19 -15.01
C ALA A 104 16.39 -1.00 -14.57
N HIS A 105 15.07 -1.13 -14.65
CA HIS A 105 14.17 -0.27 -13.91
C HIS A 105 13.81 -0.93 -12.58
N THR A 106 13.64 -0.12 -11.54
CA THR A 106 13.22 -0.57 -10.22
C THR A 106 11.89 0.06 -9.87
N LEU A 107 11.03 -0.74 -9.26
CA LEU A 107 9.74 -0.30 -8.76
C LEU A 107 9.59 -0.81 -7.32
N ASN A 108 8.96 -0.03 -6.48
CA ASN A 108 8.54 -0.50 -5.16
C ASN A 108 7.26 0.18 -4.71
N GLY A 109 6.61 -0.45 -3.73
CA GLY A 109 5.39 0.08 -3.16
C GLY A 109 4.99 -0.66 -1.90
N SER A 110 4.32 0.04 -1.01
CA SER A 110 3.80 -0.53 0.23
C SER A 110 2.52 -1.33 -0.04
N ALA A 111 2.43 -2.52 0.55
CA ALA A 111 1.24 -3.38 0.44
C ALA A 111 0.78 -3.92 1.81
N LEU A 112 0.58 -3.12 2.83
CA LEU A 112 0.21 -1.74 3.12
C LEU A 112 0.94 -1.27 4.41
N ALA A 113 0.70 -0.01 4.83
CA ALA A 113 1.14 0.50 6.13
C ALA A 113 0.15 0.05 7.22
N LEU A 114 0.48 -1.03 7.96
CA LEU A 114 -0.47 -1.74 8.83
C LEU A 114 -1.15 -0.87 9.89
N PRO A 115 -0.50 0.06 10.61
CA PRO A 115 -1.19 0.84 11.64
C PRO A 115 -2.34 1.68 11.11
N ARG A 116 -2.17 2.29 9.93
CA ARG A 116 -3.23 3.12 9.30
C ARG A 116 -4.38 2.25 8.80
N ILE A 117 -4.07 1.06 8.27
CA ILE A 117 -5.09 0.09 7.83
C ILE A 117 -5.89 -0.41 9.03
N ILE A 118 -5.24 -0.79 10.13
CA ILE A 118 -5.93 -1.24 11.36
C ILE A 118 -6.84 -0.12 11.88
N ALA A 119 -6.34 1.11 11.96
CA ALA A 119 -7.14 2.25 12.37
C ALA A 119 -8.36 2.46 11.46
N ALA A 120 -8.16 2.44 10.13
CA ALA A 120 -9.23 2.59 9.16
C ALA A 120 -10.27 1.45 9.24
N LEU A 121 -9.83 0.20 9.43
CA LEU A 121 -10.73 -0.94 9.64
C LEU A 121 -11.59 -0.75 10.89
N ILE A 122 -10.98 -0.39 12.02
CA ILE A 122 -11.68 -0.16 13.27
C ILE A 122 -12.67 1.01 13.15
N GLU A 123 -12.27 2.11 12.53
CA GLU A 123 -13.09 3.32 12.40
C GLU A 123 -14.27 3.15 11.43
N ASN A 124 -14.04 2.48 10.28
CA ASN A 124 -15.06 2.39 9.23
C ASN A 124 -16.08 1.27 9.48
N ASN A 125 -15.75 0.26 10.28
CA ASN A 125 -16.59 -0.92 10.49
C ASN A 125 -17.34 -0.93 11.84
N GLN A 126 -17.43 0.22 12.51
CA GLN A 126 -18.20 0.36 13.75
C GLN A 126 -19.69 0.26 13.49
N THR A 127 -20.37 -0.54 14.32
CA THR A 127 -21.81 -0.73 14.35
C THR A 127 -22.34 -0.62 15.78
N ASP A 128 -23.65 -0.60 15.98
CA ASP A 128 -24.27 -0.61 17.30
C ASP A 128 -23.92 -1.86 18.13
N LYS A 129 -23.56 -2.96 17.48
CA LYS A 129 -23.23 -4.25 18.12
C LYS A 129 -21.72 -4.43 18.37
N GLY A 130 -20.87 -3.67 17.70
CA GLY A 130 -19.45 -3.84 17.77
C GLY A 130 -18.75 -3.41 16.48
N ILE A 131 -17.53 -3.89 16.28
CA ILE A 131 -16.73 -3.64 15.09
C ILE A 131 -16.79 -4.87 14.19
N THR A 132 -17.39 -4.76 13.02
CA THR A 132 -17.44 -5.86 12.04
C THR A 132 -16.06 -6.07 11.41
N ILE A 133 -15.73 -7.32 11.12
CA ILE A 133 -14.46 -7.67 10.46
C ILE A 133 -14.74 -7.96 8.99
N PRO A 134 -13.99 -7.38 8.04
CA PRO A 134 -14.11 -7.71 6.62
C PRO A 134 -14.01 -9.21 6.36
N LYS A 135 -14.78 -9.70 5.39
CA LYS A 135 -14.87 -11.14 5.10
C LYS A 135 -13.49 -11.77 4.81
N ALA A 136 -12.63 -11.06 4.12
CA ALA A 136 -11.28 -11.53 3.78
C ALA A 136 -10.42 -11.85 5.02
N LEU A 137 -10.73 -11.25 6.17
CA LEU A 137 -9.98 -11.46 7.41
C LEU A 137 -10.55 -12.54 8.33
N HIS A 138 -11.74 -13.10 8.04
CA HIS A 138 -12.39 -14.05 8.93
C HIS A 138 -11.57 -15.32 9.21
N SER A 139 -10.85 -15.82 8.22
CA SER A 139 -9.98 -17.00 8.36
C SER A 139 -8.75 -16.74 9.24
N TYR A 140 -8.32 -15.49 9.33
CA TYR A 140 -7.15 -15.09 10.13
C TYR A 140 -7.55 -14.73 11.56
N THR A 141 -8.68 -14.04 11.74
CA THR A 141 -9.12 -13.59 13.08
C THR A 141 -9.84 -14.69 13.85
N GLY A 142 -10.50 -15.62 13.16
CA GLY A 142 -11.36 -16.63 13.81
C GLY A 142 -12.71 -16.09 14.31
N PHE A 143 -13.00 -14.80 14.13
CA PHE A 143 -14.24 -14.15 14.48
C PHE A 143 -14.69 -13.14 13.43
N LYS A 144 -15.97 -12.76 13.46
CA LYS A 144 -16.59 -11.86 12.47
C LYS A 144 -16.90 -10.47 13.04
N ILE A 145 -16.90 -10.33 14.36
CA ILE A 145 -17.21 -9.08 15.07
C ILE A 145 -16.39 -9.00 16.36
N ILE A 146 -15.96 -7.81 16.69
CA ILE A 146 -15.44 -7.47 18.02
C ILE A 146 -16.62 -6.83 18.76
N ASP A 147 -17.24 -7.61 19.68
CA ASP A 147 -18.42 -7.19 20.41
C ASP A 147 -18.09 -6.15 21.49
N TRP A 148 -18.90 -5.12 21.62
CA TRP A 148 -18.79 -4.11 22.69
C TRP A 148 -18.92 -4.71 24.09
N LEU A 149 -19.65 -5.80 24.26
CA LEU A 149 -19.78 -6.51 25.54
C LEU A 149 -18.46 -7.10 26.00
N LEU A 150 -17.64 -7.60 25.07
CA LEU A 150 -16.30 -8.13 25.38
C LEU A 150 -15.31 -7.03 25.79
N LEU A 151 -15.49 -5.81 25.30
CA LEU A 151 -14.65 -4.67 25.65
C LEU A 151 -14.98 -4.07 27.03
N ASN A 152 -16.18 -4.32 27.54
CA ASN A 152 -16.65 -3.83 28.84
C ASN A 152 -16.36 -4.77 30.03
N TRP A 153 -15.77 -5.94 29.79
CA TRP A 153 -15.52 -6.94 30.83
C TRP A 153 -14.47 -6.52 31.90
N LYS A 154 -13.64 -5.51 31.62
CA LYS A 154 -12.54 -5.12 32.55
C LYS A 154 -12.67 -3.66 33.01
N ARG A 155 -13.81 -3.33 33.60
CA ARG A 155 -13.93 -2.18 34.50
C ARG A 155 -14.22 -2.61 35.91
#